data_644aeacdc341e7c9fecb908637a0ce32
#
_entry.id   644aeacdc341e7c9fecb908637a0ce32
#
_cell.length_a   1.000
_cell.length_b   1.000
_cell.length_c   1.000
_cell.angle_alpha   90.00
_cell.angle_beta   90.00
_cell.angle_gamma   90.00
#
_symmetry.space_group_name_H-M   'P 1'
#
loop_
_entity.id
_entity.type
_entity.pdbx_description
1 polymer ?
#
loop_
_entity_poly.entity_id
_entity_poly.type
_entity_poly.pdbx_seq_one_letter_code
_entity_poly.pdbx_strand_id
1 'polypeptide(L)'
;MVDLENVLADPKKNYIAALTPVTVVALMKFRPERFRYEECLPYLSRHGLEVSDFYFNRFAAFAWYVYYKDYVMLDLPAFNPRTLESYEPVKAYEFEKARLQACLDSEDYLSFFTLIHKRLALKAYLDLFARIPDAEKSEVFWYVFSRCGYRLEDFDPSFIASIRLFTPEDSALRCGPSGESRDIFRGQAEYSQEDPAHQPWATSWTLDINAAIKHATRLLSSGRLYTGRIACEKVVALIRYRNESEIIAYPDDIADIHEIPQLSYHDLEPDLQASGILALDAAYQQRLKSQYFHRPFG
;
A
#
# COMPACT_ATOMS: atom_id res chain seq x y z
N MET A 1 1.74 -20.71 17.26
CA MET A 1 1.33 -19.38 17.80
C MET A 1 2.08 -18.35 16.99
N VAL A 2 1.39 -17.37 16.41
CA VAL A 2 2.02 -16.33 15.61
C VAL A 2 2.72 -15.35 16.55
N ASP A 3 4.02 -15.08 16.32
CA ASP A 3 4.75 -14.03 17.03
C ASP A 3 4.35 -12.68 16.41
N LEU A 4 3.63 -11.87 17.17
CA LEU A 4 3.16 -10.55 16.74
C LEU A 4 4.11 -9.42 17.16
N GLU A 5 5.14 -9.70 17.94
CA GLU A 5 6.08 -8.67 18.40
C GLU A 5 7.20 -8.40 17.38
N ASN A 6 7.62 -9.43 16.65
CA ASN A 6 8.73 -9.37 15.69
C ASN A 6 8.28 -9.58 14.24
N VAL A 7 7.16 -8.96 13.86
CA VAL A 7 6.55 -9.13 12.54
C VAL A 7 7.39 -8.50 11.43
N LEU A 8 7.99 -7.33 11.68
CA LEU A 8 8.79 -6.61 10.71
C LEU A 8 10.28 -6.94 10.84
N ALA A 9 10.89 -7.38 9.76
CA ALA A 9 12.33 -7.59 9.66
C ALA A 9 13.11 -6.25 9.79
N ASP A 10 12.55 -5.15 9.26
CA ASP A 10 13.09 -3.79 9.46
C ASP A 10 12.13 -2.94 10.30
N PRO A 11 12.47 -2.62 11.56
CA PRO A 11 11.67 -1.76 12.43
C PRO A 11 11.39 -0.36 11.84
N LYS A 12 12.21 0.11 10.88
CA LYS A 12 12.00 1.41 10.21
C LYS A 12 10.75 1.43 9.33
N LYS A 13 10.24 0.26 8.95
CA LYS A 13 8.98 0.11 8.23
C LYS A 13 7.75 0.31 9.14
N ASN A 14 7.95 0.39 10.46
CA ASN A 14 6.91 0.77 11.39
C ASN A 14 6.69 2.28 11.33
N TYR A 15 5.66 2.69 10.60
CA TYR A 15 5.34 4.10 10.42
C TYR A 15 5.07 4.84 11.74
N ILE A 16 4.39 4.18 12.68
CA ILE A 16 4.04 4.80 13.97
C ILE A 16 5.29 5.06 14.82
N ALA A 17 6.26 4.15 14.80
CA ALA A 17 7.53 4.35 15.52
C ALA A 17 8.36 5.53 14.98
N ALA A 18 8.10 5.95 13.74
CA ALA A 18 8.77 7.10 13.12
C ALA A 18 8.15 8.46 13.51
N LEU A 19 6.99 8.47 14.18
CA LEU A 19 6.31 9.69 14.59
C LEU A 19 6.94 10.27 15.87
N THR A 20 7.19 11.57 15.86
CA THR A 20 7.71 12.30 17.02
C THR A 20 6.59 13.16 17.61
N PRO A 21 6.22 13.02 18.89
CA PRO A 21 5.21 13.88 19.51
C PRO A 21 5.56 15.38 19.35
N VAL A 22 4.56 16.20 19.05
CA VAL A 22 4.80 17.65 18.87
C VAL A 22 5.31 18.32 20.15
N THR A 23 5.02 17.76 21.31
CA THR A 23 5.55 18.20 22.60
C THR A 23 7.07 18.06 22.66
N VAL A 24 7.62 16.97 22.10
CA VAL A 24 9.07 16.75 21.99
C VAL A 24 9.68 17.74 20.99
N VAL A 25 8.99 17.95 19.84
CA VAL A 25 9.43 18.92 18.82
C VAL A 25 9.49 20.33 19.39
N ALA A 26 8.55 20.69 20.27
CA ALA A 26 8.52 22.01 20.92
C ALA A 26 9.77 22.30 21.77
N LEU A 27 10.44 21.26 22.26
CA LEU A 27 11.68 21.37 23.05
C LEU A 27 12.94 21.39 22.20
N MET A 28 12.85 21.16 20.88
CA MET A 28 14.02 21.15 19.99
C MET A 28 14.58 22.55 19.80
N LYS A 29 15.92 22.65 19.74
CA LYS A 29 16.64 23.90 19.46
C LYS A 29 16.29 24.47 18.07
N PHE A 30 16.12 23.58 17.08
CA PHE A 30 15.71 23.93 15.72
C PHE A 30 14.33 23.30 15.47
N ARG A 31 13.32 24.15 15.32
CA ARG A 31 11.95 23.70 15.06
C ARG A 31 11.69 23.62 13.56
N PRO A 32 10.88 22.66 13.11
CA PRO A 32 10.48 22.56 11.72
C PRO A 32 9.75 23.82 11.25
N GLU A 33 9.77 24.07 9.94
CA GLU A 33 8.94 25.10 9.35
C GLU A 33 7.45 24.87 9.63
N ARG A 34 6.69 25.98 9.69
CA ARG A 34 5.23 25.98 9.91
C ARG A 34 4.79 25.34 11.24
N PHE A 35 5.69 25.30 12.21
CA PHE A 35 5.42 24.83 13.57
C PHE A 35 5.17 26.02 14.52
N ARG A 36 3.94 26.13 15.03
CA ARG A 36 3.48 27.22 15.91
C ARG A 36 2.83 26.65 17.16
N TYR A 37 3.63 25.95 17.96
CA TYR A 37 3.15 25.16 19.11
C TYR A 37 2.33 25.99 20.08
N GLU A 38 2.90 27.08 20.57
CA GLU A 38 2.30 27.94 21.60
C GLU A 38 1.00 28.59 21.12
N GLU A 39 0.92 28.92 19.83
CA GLU A 39 -0.28 29.48 19.20
C GLU A 39 -1.40 28.45 19.04
N CYS A 40 -1.07 27.16 18.97
CA CYS A 40 -2.06 26.08 18.87
C CYS A 40 -2.73 25.76 20.20
N LEU A 41 -2.06 25.94 21.35
CA LEU A 41 -2.58 25.50 22.65
C LEU A 41 -3.97 26.08 22.98
N PRO A 42 -4.27 27.37 22.75
CA PRO A 42 -5.62 27.90 22.97
C PRO A 42 -6.68 27.28 22.06
N TYR A 43 -6.34 26.95 20.82
CA TYR A 43 -7.23 26.25 19.90
C TYR A 43 -7.52 24.84 20.39
N LEU A 44 -6.48 24.07 20.73
CA LEU A 44 -6.60 22.70 21.22
C LEU A 44 -7.49 22.65 22.47
N SER A 45 -7.23 23.51 23.46
CA SER A 45 -8.01 23.60 24.70
C SER A 45 -9.49 23.90 24.44
N ARG A 46 -9.77 24.86 23.52
CA ARG A 46 -11.14 25.25 23.16
C ARG A 46 -11.93 24.11 22.53
N HIS A 47 -11.26 23.26 21.76
CA HIS A 47 -11.87 22.16 21.02
C HIS A 47 -11.75 20.79 21.70
N GLY A 48 -11.22 20.74 22.94
CA GLY A 48 -11.05 19.49 23.67
C GLY A 48 -10.06 18.50 23.03
N LEU A 49 -9.07 19.03 22.28
CA LEU A 49 -8.04 18.25 21.65
C LEU A 49 -6.83 18.11 22.57
N GLU A 50 -6.32 16.89 22.67
CA GLU A 50 -5.10 16.61 23.42
C GLU A 50 -3.88 16.82 22.53
N VAL A 51 -2.90 17.58 23.02
CA VAL A 51 -1.66 17.82 22.29
C VAL A 51 -0.85 16.55 22.06
N SER A 52 -1.04 15.55 22.90
CA SER A 52 -0.45 14.21 22.77
C SER A 52 -0.92 13.43 21.54
N ASP A 53 -2.04 13.82 20.93
CA ASP A 53 -2.59 13.20 19.73
C ASP A 53 -1.94 13.77 18.44
N PHE A 54 -1.01 14.73 18.57
CA PHE A 54 -0.34 15.35 17.44
C PHE A 54 1.15 14.96 17.35
N TYR A 55 1.58 14.66 16.14
CA TYR A 55 2.92 14.15 15.86
C TYR A 55 3.54 14.88 14.67
N PHE A 56 4.87 14.91 14.66
CA PHE A 56 5.68 15.33 13.53
C PHE A 56 6.28 14.12 12.84
N ASN A 57 6.17 14.07 11.51
CA ASN A 57 6.77 13.05 10.67
C ASN A 57 7.85 13.66 9.77
N ARG A 58 9.09 13.59 10.17
CA ARG A 58 10.22 14.15 9.42
C ARG A 58 10.51 13.44 8.09
N PHE A 59 9.95 12.25 7.88
CA PHE A 59 10.17 11.45 6.67
C PHE A 59 9.06 11.62 5.65
N ALA A 60 8.03 12.41 5.94
CA ALA A 60 6.96 12.65 4.99
C ALA A 60 7.40 13.68 3.94
N ALA A 61 7.14 13.38 2.66
CA ALA A 61 7.44 14.31 1.58
C ALA A 61 6.51 15.54 1.58
N PHE A 62 5.26 15.42 2.09
CA PHE A 62 4.23 16.45 1.94
C PHE A 62 3.44 16.77 3.21
N ALA A 63 3.25 15.81 4.11
CA ALA A 63 2.49 15.99 5.35
C ALA A 63 3.41 15.80 6.54
N TRP A 64 3.92 16.91 7.07
CA TRP A 64 4.90 16.88 8.14
C TRP A 64 4.31 16.70 9.52
N TYR A 65 2.99 16.91 9.67
CA TYR A 65 2.29 16.76 10.94
C TYR A 65 1.13 15.80 10.77
N VAL A 66 0.79 15.13 11.84
CA VAL A 66 -0.25 14.11 11.87
C VAL A 66 -1.06 14.29 13.15
N TYR A 67 -2.38 14.38 13.02
CA TYR A 67 -3.28 14.05 14.11
C TYR A 67 -3.54 12.57 14.09
N TYR A 68 -3.27 11.87 15.20
CA TYR A 68 -3.45 10.43 15.30
C TYR A 68 -4.09 10.09 16.64
N LYS A 69 -5.25 9.46 16.58
CA LYS A 69 -5.98 8.95 17.74
C LYS A 69 -6.76 7.70 17.36
N ASP A 70 -6.70 6.67 18.20
CA ASP A 70 -7.28 5.36 17.92
C ASP A 70 -6.77 4.84 16.55
N TYR A 71 -7.63 4.56 15.59
CA TYR A 71 -7.27 4.18 14.22
C TYR A 71 -7.53 5.31 13.20
N VAL A 72 -7.78 6.52 13.66
CA VAL A 72 -7.96 7.70 12.80
C VAL A 72 -6.64 8.44 12.66
N MET A 73 -6.27 8.75 11.43
CA MET A 73 -5.09 9.54 11.11
C MET A 73 -5.44 10.61 10.09
N LEU A 74 -5.06 11.85 10.40
CA LEU A 74 -5.21 13.00 9.51
C LEU A 74 -3.84 13.61 9.23
N ASP A 75 -3.48 13.69 7.97
CA ASP A 75 -2.28 14.38 7.52
C ASP A 75 -2.50 15.90 7.55
N LEU A 76 -1.60 16.64 8.20
CA LEU A 76 -1.67 18.08 8.34
C LEU A 76 -0.43 18.74 7.72
N PRO A 77 -0.57 19.72 6.81
CA PRO A 77 0.58 20.37 6.15
C PRO A 77 1.36 21.30 7.09
N ALA A 78 0.78 21.68 8.22
CA ALA A 78 1.40 22.54 9.21
C ALA A 78 0.80 22.29 10.59
N PHE A 79 1.53 22.64 11.66
CA PHE A 79 1.00 22.70 13.02
C PHE A 79 0.86 24.16 13.43
N ASN A 80 -0.27 24.76 13.09
CA ASN A 80 -0.66 26.14 13.42
C ASN A 80 -2.18 26.26 13.50
N PRO A 81 -2.72 27.33 14.13
CA PRO A 81 -4.17 27.48 14.34
C PRO A 81 -4.97 27.46 13.04
N ARG A 82 -4.49 28.13 11.98
CA ARG A 82 -5.18 28.17 10.68
C ARG A 82 -5.35 26.79 10.06
N THR A 83 -4.31 25.96 10.14
CA THR A 83 -4.40 24.58 9.65
C THR A 83 -5.38 23.76 10.48
N LEU A 84 -5.34 23.86 11.80
CA LEU A 84 -6.27 23.16 12.67
C LEU A 84 -7.73 23.60 12.45
N GLU A 85 -7.97 24.88 12.26
CA GLU A 85 -9.30 25.40 11.89
C GLU A 85 -9.78 24.85 10.53
N SER A 86 -8.90 24.79 9.55
CA SER A 86 -9.24 24.33 8.19
C SER A 86 -9.50 22.83 8.10
N TYR A 87 -8.77 22.02 8.87
CA TYR A 87 -8.87 20.56 8.85
C TYR A 87 -9.86 19.99 9.86
N GLU A 88 -10.34 20.80 10.80
CA GLU A 88 -11.34 20.44 11.83
C GLU A 88 -11.10 19.05 12.44
N PRO A 89 -9.95 18.78 13.09
CA PRO A 89 -9.56 17.43 13.51
C PRO A 89 -10.61 16.71 14.36
N VAL A 90 -11.39 17.43 15.17
CA VAL A 90 -12.46 16.84 16.00
C VAL A 90 -13.55 16.24 15.11
N LYS A 91 -14.06 17.04 14.15
CA LYS A 91 -15.14 16.55 13.27
C LYS A 91 -14.69 15.41 12.40
N ALA A 92 -13.46 15.53 11.85
CA ALA A 92 -12.88 14.47 11.03
C ALA A 92 -12.67 13.19 11.85
N TYR A 93 -12.19 13.31 13.09
CA TYR A 93 -12.04 12.18 14.01
C TYR A 93 -13.36 11.49 14.30
N GLU A 94 -14.38 12.24 14.75
CA GLU A 94 -15.69 11.67 15.08
C GLU A 94 -16.34 10.98 13.87
N PHE A 95 -16.24 11.59 12.70
CA PHE A 95 -16.77 11.01 11.47
C PHE A 95 -16.06 9.69 11.10
N GLU A 96 -14.74 9.68 11.05
CA GLU A 96 -13.99 8.48 10.67
C GLU A 96 -14.08 7.39 11.74
N LYS A 97 -14.05 7.77 13.02
CA LYS A 97 -14.24 6.83 14.15
C LYS A 97 -15.57 6.10 14.05
N ALA A 98 -16.67 6.83 13.80
CA ALA A 98 -17.99 6.22 13.66
C ALA A 98 -18.04 5.20 12.51
N ARG A 99 -17.42 5.52 11.37
CA ARG A 99 -17.33 4.59 10.21
C ARG A 99 -16.52 3.34 10.53
N LEU A 100 -15.36 3.51 11.13
CA LEU A 100 -14.50 2.40 11.53
C LEU A 100 -15.17 1.51 12.57
N GLN A 101 -15.84 2.13 13.56
CA GLN A 101 -16.57 1.39 14.58
C GLN A 101 -17.72 0.56 13.99
N ALA A 102 -18.48 1.12 13.04
CA ALA A 102 -19.54 0.39 12.36
C ALA A 102 -19.03 -0.88 11.64
N CYS A 103 -17.84 -0.82 11.01
CA CYS A 103 -17.21 -1.99 10.41
C CYS A 103 -16.81 -3.03 11.49
N LEU A 104 -16.26 -2.59 12.62
CA LEU A 104 -15.89 -3.50 13.72
C LEU A 104 -17.10 -4.14 14.41
N ASP A 105 -18.21 -3.40 14.53
CA ASP A 105 -19.45 -3.90 15.13
C ASP A 105 -20.15 -4.92 14.23
N SER A 106 -19.97 -4.79 12.90
CA SER A 106 -20.48 -5.74 11.92
C SER A 106 -19.50 -6.86 11.56
N GLU A 107 -18.32 -6.88 12.16
CA GLU A 107 -17.21 -7.80 11.86
C GLU A 107 -16.76 -7.75 10.38
N ASP A 108 -17.01 -6.62 9.68
CA ASP A 108 -16.56 -6.40 8.30
C ASP A 108 -15.12 -5.85 8.27
N TYR A 109 -14.17 -6.76 8.47
CA TYR A 109 -12.75 -6.40 8.55
C TYR A 109 -12.21 -5.87 7.22
N LEU A 110 -12.63 -6.40 6.07
CA LEU A 110 -12.16 -5.88 4.77
C LEU A 110 -12.57 -4.43 4.55
N SER A 111 -13.83 -4.07 4.86
CA SER A 111 -14.27 -2.67 4.80
C SER A 111 -13.52 -1.80 5.80
N PHE A 112 -13.27 -2.27 7.02
CA PHE A 112 -12.46 -1.56 8.00
C PHE A 112 -11.07 -1.24 7.44
N PHE A 113 -10.38 -2.24 6.87
CA PHE A 113 -9.05 -2.05 6.29
C PHE A 113 -9.06 -1.25 4.98
N THR A 114 -10.18 -1.10 4.33
CA THR A 114 -10.36 -0.19 3.19
C THR A 114 -10.44 1.28 3.65
N LEU A 115 -11.10 1.53 4.76
CA LEU A 115 -11.31 2.87 5.32
C LEU A 115 -10.11 3.42 6.07
N ILE A 116 -9.44 2.58 6.85
CA ILE A 116 -8.31 3.00 7.70
C ILE A 116 -7.17 3.60 6.85
N HIS A 117 -6.48 4.59 7.41
CA HIS A 117 -5.30 5.14 6.76
C HIS A 117 -4.24 4.06 6.54
N LYS A 118 -3.72 3.94 5.28
CA LYS A 118 -2.81 2.85 4.89
C LYS A 118 -1.59 2.67 5.81
N ARG A 119 -1.08 3.76 6.39
CA ARG A 119 0.07 3.72 7.31
C ARG A 119 -0.24 3.11 8.67
N LEU A 120 -1.52 3.00 9.03
CA LEU A 120 -1.99 2.36 10.26
C LEU A 120 -2.40 0.89 10.02
N ALA A 121 -2.54 0.47 8.77
CA ALA A 121 -3.19 -0.78 8.45
C ALA A 121 -2.48 -2.00 9.05
N LEU A 122 -1.14 -2.05 9.00
CA LEU A 122 -0.41 -3.17 9.62
C LEU A 122 -0.57 -3.17 11.15
N LYS A 123 -0.42 -1.99 11.79
CA LYS A 123 -0.64 -1.90 13.23
C LYS A 123 -2.03 -2.38 13.61
N ALA A 124 -3.06 -1.88 12.92
CA ALA A 124 -4.44 -2.28 13.17
C ALA A 124 -4.66 -3.78 12.93
N TYR A 125 -4.03 -4.36 11.90
CA TYR A 125 -4.09 -5.79 11.65
C TYR A 125 -3.52 -6.60 12.83
N LEU A 126 -2.38 -6.19 13.36
CA LEU A 126 -1.76 -6.86 14.51
C LEU A 126 -2.60 -6.69 15.78
N ASP A 127 -3.09 -5.49 16.05
CA ASP A 127 -3.96 -5.22 17.20
C ASP A 127 -5.28 -6.02 17.16
N LEU A 128 -5.84 -6.21 15.95
CA LEU A 128 -7.11 -6.90 15.74
C LEU A 128 -6.94 -8.39 15.43
N PHE A 129 -5.72 -8.91 15.31
CA PHE A 129 -5.42 -10.26 14.86
C PHE A 129 -6.21 -11.35 15.60
N ALA A 130 -6.36 -11.21 16.91
CA ALA A 130 -7.13 -12.16 17.72
C ALA A 130 -8.66 -12.08 17.50
N ARG A 131 -9.15 -10.94 16.96
CA ARG A 131 -10.58 -10.72 16.69
C ARG A 131 -10.97 -11.14 15.29
N ILE A 132 -10.03 -11.05 14.33
CA ILE A 132 -10.27 -11.45 12.94
C ILE A 132 -10.48 -12.97 12.89
N PRO A 133 -11.58 -13.48 12.29
CA PRO A 133 -11.79 -14.90 12.10
C PRO A 133 -10.63 -15.58 11.38
N ASP A 134 -10.27 -16.80 11.76
CA ASP A 134 -9.14 -17.53 11.18
C ASP A 134 -9.26 -17.66 9.65
N ALA A 135 -10.47 -17.86 9.14
CA ALA A 135 -10.74 -17.96 7.71
C ALA A 135 -10.46 -16.65 6.93
N GLU A 136 -10.45 -15.51 7.62
CA GLU A 136 -10.26 -14.17 7.01
C GLU A 136 -8.87 -13.61 7.23
N LYS A 137 -8.10 -14.12 8.21
CA LYS A 137 -6.79 -13.56 8.58
C LYS A 137 -5.84 -13.43 7.40
N SER A 138 -5.76 -14.47 6.57
CA SER A 138 -4.89 -14.46 5.40
C SER A 138 -5.37 -13.43 4.37
N GLU A 139 -6.65 -13.39 4.08
CA GLU A 139 -7.23 -12.46 3.12
C GLU A 139 -7.01 -11.01 3.54
N VAL A 140 -7.34 -10.68 4.77
CA VAL A 140 -7.15 -9.33 5.33
C VAL A 140 -5.67 -8.94 5.32
N PHE A 141 -4.77 -9.87 5.69
CA PHE A 141 -3.33 -9.59 5.66
C PHE A 141 -2.85 -9.23 4.25
N TRP A 142 -3.19 -10.04 3.25
CA TRP A 142 -2.75 -9.78 1.87
C TRP A 142 -3.35 -8.52 1.27
N TYR A 143 -4.56 -8.16 1.70
CA TYR A 143 -5.12 -6.85 1.38
C TYR A 143 -4.28 -5.72 1.96
N VAL A 144 -3.92 -5.77 3.24
CA VAL A 144 -3.05 -4.79 3.91
C VAL A 144 -1.68 -4.75 3.22
N PHE A 145 -1.09 -5.89 2.95
CA PHE A 145 0.21 -6.03 2.29
C PHE A 145 0.23 -5.29 0.94
N SER A 146 -0.68 -5.61 0.05
CA SER A 146 -0.76 -5.01 -1.28
C SER A 146 -1.08 -3.51 -1.22
N ARG A 147 -2.04 -3.11 -0.37
CA ARG A 147 -2.46 -1.72 -0.24
C ARG A 147 -1.34 -0.80 0.29
N CYS A 148 -0.52 -1.31 1.19
CA CYS A 148 0.53 -0.53 1.85
C CYS A 148 1.85 -0.55 1.09
N GLY A 149 1.97 -1.37 0.04
CA GLY A 149 3.18 -1.50 -0.76
C GLY A 149 4.31 -2.20 -0.01
N TYR A 150 3.95 -3.14 0.87
CA TYR A 150 4.92 -4.00 1.53
C TYR A 150 5.55 -4.97 0.55
N ARG A 151 6.73 -5.48 0.93
CA ARG A 151 7.45 -6.55 0.25
C ARG A 151 7.63 -7.73 1.20
N LEU A 152 7.85 -8.93 0.68
CA LEU A 152 8.08 -10.12 1.53
C LEU A 152 9.26 -9.94 2.48
N GLU A 153 10.32 -9.28 2.02
CA GLU A 153 11.52 -8.98 2.80
C GLU A 153 11.31 -8.00 3.96
N ASP A 154 10.18 -7.27 3.96
CA ASP A 154 9.83 -6.39 5.06
C ASP A 154 9.37 -7.16 6.30
N PHE A 155 9.05 -8.45 6.14
CA PHE A 155 8.49 -9.30 7.18
C PHE A 155 9.43 -10.43 7.60
N ASP A 156 9.28 -10.86 8.84
CA ASP A 156 9.90 -12.10 9.28
C ASP A 156 9.31 -13.29 8.48
N PRO A 157 10.16 -14.18 7.91
CA PRO A 157 9.68 -15.32 7.12
C PRO A 157 8.76 -16.26 7.90
N SER A 158 8.95 -16.41 9.22
CA SER A 158 8.10 -17.24 10.07
C SER A 158 6.70 -16.66 10.23
N PHE A 159 6.60 -15.32 10.26
CA PHE A 159 5.31 -14.63 10.26
C PHE A 159 4.56 -14.89 8.94
N ILE A 160 5.21 -14.71 7.79
CA ILE A 160 4.61 -15.00 6.47
C ILE A 160 4.17 -16.47 6.39
N ALA A 161 5.01 -17.41 6.84
CA ALA A 161 4.65 -18.82 6.88
C ALA A 161 3.41 -19.06 7.76
N SER A 162 3.31 -18.40 8.89
CA SER A 162 2.16 -18.49 9.80
C SER A 162 0.86 -17.96 9.16
N ILE A 163 0.94 -16.84 8.42
CA ILE A 163 -0.22 -16.30 7.71
C ILE A 163 -0.72 -17.26 6.63
N ARG A 164 0.19 -17.94 5.93
CA ARG A 164 -0.19 -18.94 4.92
C ARG A 164 -1.03 -20.10 5.51
N LEU A 165 -0.85 -20.46 6.77
CA LEU A 165 -1.65 -21.51 7.44
C LEU A 165 -3.13 -21.13 7.56
N PHE A 166 -3.45 -19.85 7.53
CA PHE A 166 -4.85 -19.36 7.53
C PHE A 166 -5.46 -19.29 6.12
N THR A 167 -4.73 -19.68 5.07
CA THR A 167 -5.27 -19.73 3.71
C THR A 167 -5.95 -21.09 3.50
N PRO A 168 -7.29 -21.14 3.35
CA PRO A 168 -8.00 -22.39 3.10
C PRO A 168 -7.47 -23.12 1.87
N GLU A 169 -7.54 -24.45 1.83
CA GLU A 169 -7.04 -25.25 0.71
C GLU A 169 -7.79 -25.01 -0.59
N ASP A 170 -9.08 -24.75 -0.50
CA ASP A 170 -9.99 -24.42 -1.60
C ASP A 170 -10.06 -22.90 -1.89
N SER A 171 -9.23 -22.10 -1.20
CA SER A 171 -9.24 -20.64 -1.33
C SER A 171 -8.91 -20.19 -2.74
N ALA A 172 -9.65 -19.17 -3.19
CA ALA A 172 -9.32 -18.41 -4.39
C ALA A 172 -7.94 -17.70 -4.33
N LEU A 173 -7.31 -17.68 -3.16
CA LEU A 173 -5.96 -17.14 -2.95
C LEU A 173 -4.86 -18.16 -3.33
N ARG A 174 -5.22 -19.39 -3.72
CA ARG A 174 -4.28 -20.38 -4.25
C ARG A 174 -4.17 -20.31 -5.76
N CYS A 175 -2.96 -20.47 -6.27
CA CYS A 175 -2.66 -20.38 -7.70
C CYS A 175 -3.22 -21.59 -8.50
N GLY A 176 -3.31 -22.76 -7.88
CA GLY A 176 -3.75 -24.03 -8.49
C GLY A 176 -3.29 -25.24 -7.69
N PRO A 177 -3.53 -26.44 -8.21
CA PRO A 177 -3.07 -27.68 -7.59
C PRO A 177 -1.55 -27.74 -7.45
N SER A 178 -1.07 -28.46 -6.43
CA SER A 178 0.36 -28.75 -6.28
C SER A 178 0.87 -29.57 -7.47
N GLY A 179 2.07 -29.26 -7.94
CA GLY A 179 2.68 -29.88 -9.12
C GLY A 179 2.36 -29.19 -10.45
N GLU A 180 1.41 -28.27 -10.49
CA GLU A 180 1.21 -27.40 -11.65
C GLU A 180 2.15 -26.20 -11.61
N SER A 181 2.52 -25.74 -12.80
CA SER A 181 3.25 -24.47 -12.97
C SER A 181 2.43 -23.49 -13.77
N ARG A 182 2.65 -22.20 -13.50
CA ARG A 182 1.99 -21.09 -14.21
C ARG A 182 3.03 -20.14 -14.79
N ASP A 183 2.73 -19.64 -15.96
CA ASP A 183 3.46 -18.50 -16.50
C ASP A 183 2.94 -17.23 -15.78
N ILE A 184 3.88 -16.40 -15.41
CA ILE A 184 3.62 -15.14 -14.69
C ILE A 184 4.30 -13.98 -15.40
N PHE A 185 3.76 -12.80 -15.25
CA PHE A 185 4.20 -11.60 -15.95
C PHE A 185 4.50 -10.48 -14.96
N ARG A 186 5.44 -9.61 -15.33
CA ARG A 186 5.75 -8.40 -14.58
C ARG A 186 6.02 -7.24 -15.50
N GLY A 187 5.28 -6.15 -15.33
CA GLY A 187 5.53 -4.90 -16.02
C GLY A 187 6.35 -3.94 -15.17
N GLN A 188 7.34 -3.30 -15.75
CA GLN A 188 8.13 -2.25 -15.13
C GLN A 188 8.15 -1.01 -15.99
N ALA A 189 7.90 0.15 -15.39
CA ALA A 189 8.04 1.43 -16.07
C ALA A 189 9.53 1.71 -16.39
N GLU A 190 9.81 2.45 -17.46
CA GLU A 190 11.16 2.73 -17.95
C GLU A 190 12.08 3.41 -16.92
N TYR A 191 11.52 4.20 -16.02
CA TYR A 191 12.30 4.84 -14.94
C TYR A 191 12.69 3.88 -13.80
N SER A 192 12.14 2.67 -13.79
CA SER A 192 12.58 1.63 -12.86
C SER A 192 13.85 1.00 -13.40
N GLN A 193 14.98 1.24 -12.73
CA GLN A 193 16.26 0.62 -13.07
C GLN A 193 16.37 -0.83 -12.56
N GLU A 194 15.28 -1.39 -12.10
CA GLU A 194 15.25 -2.72 -11.50
C GLU A 194 15.25 -3.81 -12.57
N ASP A 195 16.17 -4.76 -12.43
CA ASP A 195 16.17 -6.00 -13.22
C ASP A 195 15.54 -7.12 -12.36
N PRO A 196 14.31 -7.57 -12.66
CA PRO A 196 13.64 -8.59 -11.85
C PRO A 196 14.32 -9.95 -11.85
N ALA A 197 15.21 -10.23 -12.83
CA ALA A 197 15.98 -11.47 -12.85
C ALA A 197 17.09 -11.50 -11.81
N HIS A 198 17.52 -10.31 -11.33
CA HIS A 198 18.68 -10.19 -10.44
C HIS A 198 18.35 -9.46 -9.13
N GLN A 199 17.08 -9.17 -8.88
CA GLN A 199 16.71 -8.35 -7.73
C GLN A 199 15.84 -9.09 -6.73
N PRO A 200 16.30 -9.20 -5.45
CA PRO A 200 15.61 -9.96 -4.41
C PRO A 200 14.23 -9.39 -4.02
N TRP A 201 13.87 -8.21 -4.51
CA TRP A 201 12.58 -7.56 -4.20
C TRP A 201 11.52 -7.68 -5.30
N ALA A 202 11.79 -8.39 -6.40
CA ALA A 202 10.80 -8.63 -7.45
C ALA A 202 9.75 -9.68 -7.00
N THR A 203 9.06 -9.41 -5.89
CA THR A 203 8.15 -10.36 -5.24
C THR A 203 6.71 -10.31 -5.75
N SER A 204 6.34 -9.29 -6.55
CA SER A 204 4.99 -9.10 -7.09
C SER A 204 4.97 -9.33 -8.60
N TRP A 205 4.17 -10.29 -9.03
CA TRP A 205 3.95 -10.69 -10.42
C TRP A 205 2.45 -10.76 -10.69
N THR A 206 2.02 -11.07 -11.89
CA THR A 206 0.60 -11.27 -12.22
C THR A 206 0.41 -12.45 -13.15
N LEU A 207 -0.76 -13.09 -13.08
CA LEU A 207 -1.21 -14.08 -14.06
C LEU A 207 -1.79 -13.43 -15.32
N ASP A 208 -2.08 -12.12 -15.26
CA ASP A 208 -2.69 -11.37 -16.35
C ASP A 208 -1.65 -10.50 -17.06
N ILE A 209 -1.30 -10.88 -18.28
CA ILE A 209 -0.36 -10.13 -19.11
C ILE A 209 -0.83 -8.68 -19.35
N ASN A 210 -2.14 -8.42 -19.42
CA ASN A 210 -2.66 -7.07 -19.62
C ASN A 210 -2.41 -6.19 -18.39
N ALA A 211 -2.52 -6.76 -17.17
CA ALA A 211 -2.14 -6.06 -15.96
C ALA A 211 -0.64 -5.72 -15.96
N ALA A 212 0.21 -6.65 -16.38
CA ALA A 212 1.65 -6.40 -16.49
C ALA A 212 1.96 -5.29 -17.51
N ILE A 213 1.32 -5.31 -18.68
CA ILE A 213 1.46 -4.26 -19.71
C ILE A 213 1.04 -2.89 -19.15
N LYS A 214 -0.10 -2.83 -18.45
CA LYS A 214 -0.58 -1.61 -17.81
C LYS A 214 0.43 -1.04 -16.80
N HIS A 215 1.09 -1.90 -16.05
CA HIS A 215 2.17 -1.50 -15.14
C HIS A 215 3.42 -1.03 -15.88
N ALA A 216 3.80 -1.68 -16.99
CA ALA A 216 4.92 -1.28 -17.81
C ALA A 216 4.71 0.09 -18.45
N THR A 217 3.50 0.36 -18.95
CA THR A 217 3.17 1.61 -19.66
C THR A 217 2.65 2.72 -18.75
N ARG A 218 2.63 2.48 -17.44
CA ARG A 218 2.17 3.45 -16.45
C ARG A 218 2.97 4.74 -16.57
N LEU A 219 2.28 5.89 -16.60
CA LEU A 219 2.86 7.22 -16.73
C LEU A 219 3.41 7.58 -18.13
N LEU A 220 2.88 7.01 -19.21
CA LEU A 220 3.23 7.36 -20.59
C LEU A 220 4.71 7.03 -20.96
N SER A 221 5.36 6.15 -20.23
CA SER A 221 6.70 5.70 -20.52
C SER A 221 6.68 4.38 -21.30
N SER A 222 7.68 4.17 -22.14
CA SER A 222 8.07 2.83 -22.54
C SER A 222 8.48 2.06 -21.30
N GLY A 223 7.96 0.85 -21.14
CA GLY A 223 8.32 0.00 -20.01
C GLY A 223 8.87 -1.33 -20.53
N ARG A 224 9.33 -2.14 -19.60
CA ARG A 224 9.79 -3.49 -19.84
C ARG A 224 8.75 -4.48 -19.36
N LEU A 225 8.57 -5.54 -20.13
CA LEU A 225 7.70 -6.66 -19.78
C LEU A 225 8.54 -7.90 -19.59
N TYR A 226 8.37 -8.56 -18.46
CA TYR A 226 9.05 -9.80 -18.12
C TYR A 226 8.05 -10.93 -17.99
N THR A 227 8.49 -12.14 -18.32
CA THR A 227 7.79 -13.37 -18.00
C THR A 227 8.68 -14.27 -17.17
N GLY A 228 8.06 -15.16 -16.42
CA GLY A 228 8.72 -16.21 -15.65
C GLY A 228 7.75 -17.36 -15.44
N ARG A 229 8.22 -18.44 -14.84
CA ARG A 229 7.41 -19.62 -14.51
C ARG A 229 7.50 -19.91 -13.03
N ILE A 230 6.37 -20.19 -12.38
CA ILE A 230 6.30 -20.55 -10.97
C ILE A 230 5.48 -21.82 -10.75
N ALA A 231 5.98 -22.71 -9.88
CA ALA A 231 5.19 -23.83 -9.38
C ALA A 231 4.12 -23.31 -8.40
N CYS A 232 2.87 -23.82 -8.50
CA CYS A 232 1.75 -23.29 -7.72
C CYS A 232 1.96 -23.43 -6.20
N GLU A 233 2.66 -24.45 -5.73
CA GLU A 233 3.01 -24.64 -4.33
C GLU A 233 4.06 -23.64 -3.80
N LYS A 234 4.77 -22.96 -4.70
CA LYS A 234 5.75 -21.91 -4.37
C LYS A 234 5.12 -20.52 -4.27
N VAL A 235 3.90 -20.37 -4.75
CA VAL A 235 3.16 -19.12 -4.60
C VAL A 235 2.86 -18.85 -3.13
N VAL A 236 3.30 -17.70 -2.62
CA VAL A 236 3.05 -17.28 -1.26
C VAL A 236 1.60 -16.82 -1.11
N ALA A 237 1.11 -16.01 -2.06
CA ALA A 237 -0.28 -15.59 -2.15
C ALA A 237 -0.68 -15.28 -3.58
N LEU A 238 -1.97 -15.46 -3.89
CA LEU A 238 -2.64 -14.96 -5.08
C LEU A 238 -3.67 -13.91 -4.64
N ILE A 239 -3.45 -12.65 -5.02
CA ILE A 239 -4.27 -11.51 -4.63
C ILE A 239 -5.14 -11.11 -5.82
N ARG A 240 -6.46 -11.06 -5.62
CA ARG A 240 -7.44 -10.75 -6.68
C ARG A 240 -8.16 -9.41 -6.49
N TYR A 241 -7.66 -8.59 -5.58
CA TYR A 241 -8.23 -7.29 -5.29
C TYR A 241 -8.04 -6.33 -6.44
N ARG A 242 -8.33 -5.85 -7.25
CA ARG A 242 -8.08 -4.94 -8.38
C ARG A 242 -8.18 -5.60 -9.74
N ASN A 243 -8.72 -6.82 -9.82
CA ASN A 243 -8.77 -7.62 -11.04
C ASN A 243 -7.38 -7.86 -11.70
N GLU A 244 -6.32 -7.85 -10.91
CA GLU A 244 -4.94 -7.95 -11.43
C GLU A 244 -4.36 -9.36 -11.27
N SER A 245 -5.01 -10.28 -10.54
CA SER A 245 -4.49 -11.64 -10.24
C SER A 245 -3.02 -11.63 -9.83
N GLU A 246 -2.70 -10.78 -8.84
CA GLU A 246 -1.33 -10.55 -8.38
C GLU A 246 -0.79 -11.80 -7.67
N ILE A 247 0.38 -12.26 -8.11
CA ILE A 247 1.13 -13.35 -7.50
C ILE A 247 2.20 -12.75 -6.60
N ILE A 248 2.21 -13.17 -5.34
CA ILE A 248 3.30 -12.89 -4.41
C ILE A 248 4.15 -14.14 -4.28
N ALA A 249 5.44 -14.02 -4.56
CA ALA A 249 6.40 -15.12 -4.51
C ALA A 249 7.78 -14.60 -4.14
N TYR A 250 8.63 -15.50 -3.62
CA TYR A 250 10.06 -15.20 -3.48
C TYR A 250 10.72 -15.27 -4.85
N PRO A 251 11.66 -14.36 -5.19
CA PRO A 251 12.34 -14.36 -6.48
C PRO A 251 13.03 -15.68 -6.81
N ASP A 252 13.64 -16.33 -5.84
CA ASP A 252 14.33 -17.62 -5.98
C ASP A 252 13.39 -18.79 -6.34
N ASP A 253 12.10 -18.62 -6.18
CA ASP A 253 11.08 -19.63 -6.53
C ASP A 253 10.55 -19.45 -7.95
N ILE A 254 11.03 -18.44 -8.69
CA ILE A 254 10.59 -18.13 -10.05
C ILE A 254 11.68 -18.56 -11.02
N ALA A 255 11.32 -19.48 -11.91
CA ALA A 255 12.20 -19.98 -12.96
C ALA A 255 12.00 -19.24 -14.29
N ASP A 256 12.97 -19.37 -15.18
CA ASP A 256 12.91 -18.94 -16.58
C ASP A 256 12.58 -17.44 -16.77
N ILE A 257 13.04 -16.58 -15.85
CA ILE A 257 12.80 -15.15 -15.96
C ILE A 257 13.54 -14.58 -17.17
N HIS A 258 12.80 -13.96 -18.08
CA HIS A 258 13.37 -13.23 -19.22
C HIS A 258 12.48 -12.07 -19.63
N GLU A 259 13.12 -11.06 -20.24
CA GLU A 259 12.41 -9.93 -20.84
C GLU A 259 11.72 -10.39 -22.14
N ILE A 260 10.43 -10.09 -22.26
CA ILE A 260 9.73 -10.27 -23.53
C ILE A 260 10.23 -9.15 -24.45
N PRO A 261 10.90 -9.48 -25.58
CA PRO A 261 11.42 -8.46 -26.48
C PRO A 261 10.26 -7.58 -26.93
N GLN A 262 10.46 -6.26 -26.86
CA GLN A 262 9.47 -5.23 -27.07
C GLN A 262 8.34 -5.70 -27.99
N LEU A 263 7.25 -6.11 -27.37
CA LEU A 263 5.95 -5.98 -27.99
C LEU A 263 5.81 -4.48 -28.18
N SER A 264 6.05 -3.98 -29.38
CA SER A 264 5.79 -2.58 -29.64
C SER A 264 4.32 -2.37 -29.27
N TYR A 265 3.98 -1.22 -28.72
CA TYR A 265 2.59 -0.88 -28.41
C TYR A 265 1.66 -1.14 -29.62
N HIS A 266 2.20 -1.09 -30.84
CA HIS A 266 1.55 -1.41 -32.09
C HIS A 266 1.26 -2.92 -32.30
N ASP A 267 2.09 -3.81 -31.74
CA ASP A 267 1.88 -5.26 -31.92
C ASP A 267 0.81 -5.81 -30.98
N LEU A 268 0.52 -5.10 -29.88
CA LEU A 268 -0.54 -5.45 -28.92
C LEU A 268 -1.88 -4.78 -29.21
N GLU A 269 -1.89 -3.77 -30.07
CA GLU A 269 -3.04 -2.94 -30.33
C GLU A 269 -4.31 -3.72 -30.74
N PRO A 270 -4.28 -4.74 -31.62
CA PRO A 270 -5.46 -5.47 -32.05
C PRO A 270 -6.15 -6.24 -30.91
N ASP A 271 -5.37 -6.91 -30.05
CA ASP A 271 -5.91 -7.76 -28.99
C ASP A 271 -6.37 -6.94 -27.78
N LEU A 272 -5.71 -5.83 -27.49
CA LEU A 272 -6.06 -4.89 -26.42
C LEU A 272 -7.24 -4.00 -26.82
N GLN A 273 -7.38 -3.60 -28.08
CA GLN A 273 -8.56 -2.91 -28.59
C GLN A 273 -9.82 -3.78 -28.49
N ALA A 274 -9.71 -5.09 -28.76
CA ALA A 274 -10.80 -6.04 -28.60
C ALA A 274 -11.29 -6.15 -27.13
N SER A 275 -10.44 -5.85 -26.15
CA SER A 275 -10.79 -5.88 -24.71
C SER A 275 -11.36 -4.57 -24.17
N GLY A 276 -11.42 -3.50 -24.95
CA GLY A 276 -11.89 -2.18 -24.52
C GLY A 276 -10.96 -1.43 -23.57
N ILE A 277 -9.84 -2.05 -23.16
CA ILE A 277 -8.89 -1.50 -22.18
C ILE A 277 -8.09 -0.35 -22.80
N LEU A 278 -7.73 -0.45 -24.08
CA LEU A 278 -7.00 0.61 -24.78
C LEU A 278 -7.81 1.87 -25.05
N ALA A 279 -9.12 1.76 -25.26
CA ALA A 279 -9.97 2.94 -25.43
C ALA A 279 -10.06 3.77 -24.15
N LEU A 280 -10.07 3.11 -22.99
CA LEU A 280 -10.02 3.76 -21.68
C LEU A 280 -8.63 4.36 -21.40
N ASP A 281 -7.55 3.67 -21.76
CA ASP A 281 -6.19 4.15 -21.57
C ASP A 281 -5.82 5.29 -22.52
N ALA A 282 -6.26 5.28 -23.76
CA ALA A 282 -6.07 6.39 -24.69
C ALA A 282 -6.78 7.67 -24.23
N ALA A 283 -8.02 7.56 -23.74
CA ALA A 283 -8.76 8.68 -23.17
C ALA A 283 -8.11 9.18 -21.87
N TYR A 284 -7.59 8.28 -21.04
CA TYR A 284 -6.86 8.62 -19.81
C TYR A 284 -5.50 9.26 -20.12
N GLN A 285 -4.75 8.73 -21.09
CA GLN A 285 -3.49 9.30 -21.56
C GLN A 285 -3.69 10.72 -22.16
N GLN A 286 -4.76 10.92 -22.91
CA GLN A 286 -5.08 12.23 -23.48
C GLN A 286 -5.46 13.25 -22.39
N ARG A 287 -6.14 12.78 -21.34
CA ARG A 287 -6.48 13.60 -20.16
C ARG A 287 -5.24 13.96 -19.34
N LEU A 288 -4.30 13.03 -19.13
CA LEU A 288 -3.02 13.30 -18.48
C LEU A 288 -2.15 14.26 -19.29
N LYS A 289 -2.05 14.08 -20.62
CA LYS A 289 -1.34 15.02 -21.50
C LYS A 289 -1.91 16.44 -21.38
N SER A 290 -3.22 16.61 -21.36
CA SER A 290 -3.85 17.92 -21.21
C SER A 290 -3.65 18.57 -19.83
N GLN A 291 -3.53 17.76 -18.77
CA GLN A 291 -3.35 18.27 -17.41
C GLN A 291 -1.90 18.66 -17.08
N TYR A 292 -0.92 17.96 -17.64
CA TYR A 292 0.49 18.14 -17.27
C TYR A 292 1.33 18.93 -18.29
N PHE A 293 0.94 18.91 -19.58
CA PHE A 293 1.72 19.60 -20.63
C PHE A 293 1.26 21.04 -20.92
N HIS A 294 0.18 21.52 -20.28
CA HIS A 294 -0.29 22.93 -20.43
C HIS A 294 0.04 23.84 -19.24
N ARG A 295 0.92 23.42 -18.33
CA ARG A 295 1.51 24.38 -17.38
C ARG A 295 2.80 24.92 -17.98
N PRO A 296 2.86 26.20 -18.41
CA PRO A 296 4.14 26.82 -18.68
C PRO A 296 4.93 26.84 -17.38
N PHE A 297 6.16 26.35 -17.44
CA PHE A 297 7.14 26.57 -16.39
C PHE A 297 7.35 28.08 -16.28
N GLY A 298 6.79 28.67 -15.24
CA GLY A 298 7.03 30.02 -14.82
C GLY A 298 7.80 30.03 -13.52
#